data_9a383d982040bdefb16be9c0f696ca83
#
_entry.id   9a383d982040bdefb16be9c0f696ca83
#
_cell.length_a   1.000
_cell.length_b   1.000
_cell.length_c   1.000
_cell.angle_alpha   90.00
_cell.angle_beta   90.00
_cell.angle_gamma   90.00
#
_symmetry.space_group_name_H-M   'P 1'
#
loop_
_entity.id
_entity.type
_entity.pdbx_description
1 polymer ?
#
loop_
_entity_poly.entity_id
_entity_poly.type
_entity_poly.pdbx_seq_one_letter_code
_entity_poly.pdbx_strand_id
1 'polypeptide(L)'
;IKEAKDNEWVLAYHDRSDGGLLVTLLEMAFAGRCGLQVDLDVSPDQANAALFCEEAGAVLQVAAEHVNDVLACAEAVGLGDAVTRIATPRVDGRIVVNTPQFELIDSRREALQSLWAETSHAIARARDNADCADQEFAAIQAQDPGLSAQLSYDCDADIAAPYIATGQRPRIAVLREQGVNGQMEMAAAFDRAGFTAVDVHMSDVIAGRQDLTDCHGLAACGGFSYGDVLGAGEGWAKSILFNDAVRSRFEQFFARTDTCLLYTSPSPRDVRS
;
A
#
# COMPACT_ATOMS: atom_id res chain seq x y z
N ILE A 1 -8.28 19.60 0.06
CA ILE A 1 -7.41 18.39 0.21
C ILE A 1 -6.44 18.29 -0.96
N LYS A 2 -6.90 18.31 -2.22
CA LYS A 2 -6.01 18.19 -3.37
C LYS A 2 -4.88 19.23 -3.35
N GLU A 3 -5.21 20.49 -3.19
CA GLU A 3 -4.23 21.59 -3.12
C GLU A 3 -3.24 21.41 -1.97
N ALA A 4 -3.72 21.03 -0.78
CA ALA A 4 -2.87 20.77 0.37
C ALA A 4 -1.92 19.56 0.16
N LYS A 5 -2.36 18.55 -0.60
CA LYS A 5 -1.54 17.41 -1.00
C LYS A 5 -0.52 17.80 -2.07
N ASP A 6 -0.94 18.58 -3.09
CA ASP A 6 -0.05 19.00 -4.19
C ASP A 6 1.09 19.92 -3.67
N ASN A 7 0.87 20.62 -2.55
CA ASN A 7 1.87 21.43 -1.84
C ASN A 7 2.62 20.67 -0.73
N GLU A 8 2.39 19.36 -0.56
CA GLU A 8 3.04 18.52 0.45
C GLU A 8 2.80 18.96 1.92
N TRP A 9 1.67 19.65 2.20
CA TRP A 9 1.31 20.12 3.54
C TRP A 9 0.68 19.02 4.41
N VAL A 10 0.13 17.97 3.78
CA VAL A 10 -0.55 16.86 4.47
C VAL A 10 0.45 15.78 4.86
N LEU A 11 0.62 15.54 6.14
CA LEU A 11 1.49 14.52 6.73
C LEU A 11 0.77 13.17 6.91
N ALA A 12 -0.53 13.22 7.25
CA ALA A 12 -1.38 12.04 7.38
C ALA A 12 -2.84 12.41 7.11
N TYR A 13 -3.62 11.43 6.68
CA TYR A 13 -5.03 11.57 6.33
C TYR A 13 -5.81 10.34 6.77
N HIS A 14 -7.02 10.57 7.29
CA HIS A 14 -7.97 9.50 7.59
C HIS A 14 -9.40 10.01 7.37
N ASP A 15 -10.22 9.24 6.65
CA ASP A 15 -11.65 9.52 6.56
C ASP A 15 -12.33 9.34 7.92
N ARG A 16 -13.32 10.16 8.24
CA ARG A 16 -14.23 9.85 9.33
C ARG A 16 -15.07 8.63 8.91
N SER A 17 -14.97 7.55 9.67
CA SER A 17 -15.59 6.27 9.37
C SER A 17 -16.29 5.69 10.61
N ASP A 18 -16.40 4.38 10.70
CA ASP A 18 -17.05 3.67 11.80
C ASP A 18 -16.50 4.12 13.16
N GLY A 19 -17.38 4.45 14.10
CA GLY A 19 -17.05 5.00 15.41
C GLY A 19 -16.79 6.51 15.43
N GLY A 20 -16.94 7.19 14.31
CA GLY A 20 -16.94 8.66 14.19
C GLY A 20 -15.56 9.30 14.41
N LEU A 21 -15.55 10.55 14.82
CA LEU A 21 -14.33 11.34 14.99
C LEU A 21 -13.37 10.74 16.03
N LEU A 22 -13.89 10.21 17.13
CA LEU A 22 -13.04 9.65 18.18
C LEU A 22 -12.20 8.49 17.64
N VAL A 23 -12.84 7.49 17.02
CA VAL A 23 -12.14 6.32 16.49
C VAL A 23 -11.18 6.72 15.39
N THR A 24 -11.57 7.62 14.48
CA THR A 24 -10.66 8.18 13.46
C THR A 24 -9.37 8.75 14.06
N LEU A 25 -9.50 9.57 15.10
CA LEU A 25 -8.34 10.15 15.80
C LEU A 25 -7.50 9.09 16.52
N LEU A 26 -8.16 8.11 17.15
CA LEU A 26 -7.49 7.00 17.84
C LEU A 26 -6.70 6.13 16.86
N GLU A 27 -7.28 5.77 15.72
CA GLU A 27 -6.60 4.95 14.70
C GLU A 27 -5.38 5.67 14.11
N MET A 28 -5.46 6.97 13.87
CA MET A 28 -4.29 7.77 13.49
C MET A 28 -3.22 7.76 14.58
N ALA A 29 -3.61 7.88 15.86
CA ALA A 29 -2.68 7.83 16.98
C ALA A 29 -2.05 6.44 17.16
N PHE A 30 -2.82 5.36 16.93
CA PHE A 30 -2.33 3.98 16.97
C PHE A 30 -1.28 3.73 15.86
N ALA A 31 -1.59 4.16 14.65
CA ALA A 31 -0.67 4.05 13.52
C ALA A 31 0.63 4.86 13.74
N GLY A 32 0.50 6.08 14.27
CA GLY A 32 1.64 6.95 14.57
C GLY A 32 2.36 6.59 15.88
N ARG A 33 1.83 5.66 16.68
CA ARG A 33 2.33 5.29 18.02
C ARG A 33 2.57 6.50 18.92
N CYS A 34 1.72 7.53 18.82
CA CYS A 34 1.80 8.77 19.57
C CYS A 34 0.55 8.98 20.44
N GLY A 35 0.64 9.91 21.38
CA GLY A 35 -0.52 10.44 22.09
C GLY A 35 -1.19 11.57 21.32
N LEU A 36 -2.34 12.04 21.83
CA LEU A 36 -3.08 13.18 21.28
C LEU A 36 -3.58 14.06 22.42
N GLN A 37 -3.51 15.37 22.20
CA GLN A 37 -4.31 16.36 22.91
C GLN A 37 -5.43 16.79 21.97
N VAL A 38 -6.68 16.52 22.36
CA VAL A 38 -7.88 16.85 21.60
C VAL A 38 -8.72 17.85 22.40
N ASP A 39 -9.00 19.00 21.82
CA ASP A 39 -9.79 20.06 22.45
C ASP A 39 -10.99 20.38 21.55
N LEU A 40 -12.19 19.95 21.97
CA LEU A 40 -13.44 20.12 21.25
C LEU A 40 -14.22 21.30 21.83
N ASP A 41 -14.50 22.30 21.03
CA ASP A 41 -15.33 23.44 21.43
C ASP A 41 -16.83 23.10 21.28
N VAL A 42 -17.30 22.19 22.13
CA VAL A 42 -18.69 21.75 22.17
C VAL A 42 -19.20 21.74 23.60
N SER A 43 -20.52 21.89 23.77
CA SER A 43 -21.16 21.72 25.07
C SER A 43 -21.20 20.25 25.49
N PRO A 44 -21.29 19.94 26.79
CA PRO A 44 -21.28 18.55 27.29
C PRO A 44 -22.36 17.64 26.73
N ASP A 45 -23.53 18.17 26.46
CA ASP A 45 -24.65 17.45 25.84
C ASP A 45 -24.42 17.15 24.35
N GLN A 46 -23.54 17.87 23.70
CA GLN A 46 -23.14 17.65 22.31
C GLN A 46 -21.90 16.78 22.15
N ALA A 47 -21.17 16.51 23.25
CA ALA A 47 -19.88 15.81 23.18
C ALA A 47 -19.98 14.41 22.55
N ASN A 48 -21.02 13.65 22.92
CA ASN A 48 -21.24 12.32 22.34
C ASN A 48 -21.53 12.40 20.84
N ALA A 49 -22.35 13.35 20.41
CA ALA A 49 -22.64 13.55 19.00
C ALA A 49 -21.37 13.93 18.22
N ALA A 50 -20.57 14.85 18.75
CA ALA A 50 -19.32 15.28 18.13
C ALA A 50 -18.30 14.16 17.99
N LEU A 51 -18.20 13.27 19.00
CA LEU A 51 -17.23 12.19 19.01
C LEU A 51 -17.65 10.99 18.16
N PHE A 52 -18.93 10.64 18.14
CA PHE A 52 -19.40 9.37 17.58
C PHE A 52 -20.28 9.49 16.34
N CYS A 53 -20.56 10.71 15.85
CA CYS A 53 -21.30 10.89 14.60
C CYS A 53 -20.43 10.45 13.41
N GLU A 54 -20.97 9.53 12.61
CA GLU A 54 -20.33 8.97 11.40
C GLU A 54 -20.68 9.76 10.13
N GLU A 55 -20.86 11.06 10.24
CA GLU A 55 -21.07 11.92 9.08
C GLU A 55 -19.82 12.04 8.21
N ALA A 56 -19.99 12.33 6.92
CA ALA A 56 -18.89 12.50 5.98
C ALA A 56 -17.91 13.58 6.45
N GLY A 57 -16.65 13.26 6.52
CA GLY A 57 -15.57 14.13 6.95
C GLY A 57 -14.22 13.46 6.89
N ALA A 58 -13.18 14.19 7.26
CA ALA A 58 -11.82 13.66 7.31
C ALA A 58 -11.00 14.37 8.38
N VAL A 59 -9.98 13.69 8.87
CA VAL A 59 -8.94 14.24 9.74
C VAL A 59 -7.63 14.30 8.98
N LEU A 60 -6.99 15.46 8.98
CA LEU A 60 -5.68 15.67 8.38
C LEU A 60 -4.67 16.01 9.46
N GLN A 61 -3.49 15.42 9.39
CA GLN A 61 -2.33 15.92 10.11
C GLN A 61 -1.56 16.86 9.18
N VAL A 62 -1.27 18.05 9.67
CA VAL A 62 -0.59 19.11 8.93
C VAL A 62 0.55 19.66 9.79
N ALA A 63 1.68 19.97 9.19
CA ALA A 63 2.76 20.68 9.90
C ALA A 63 2.29 22.02 10.43
N ALA A 64 2.78 22.42 11.60
CA ALA A 64 2.28 23.59 12.31
C ALA A 64 2.39 24.89 11.48
N GLU A 65 3.44 25.02 10.67
CA GLU A 65 3.66 26.15 9.76
C GLU A 65 2.62 26.25 8.64
N HIS A 66 1.98 25.15 8.24
CA HIS A 66 1.01 25.10 7.13
C HIS A 66 -0.46 25.04 7.57
N VAL A 67 -0.74 25.13 8.86
CA VAL A 67 -2.13 25.11 9.38
C VAL A 67 -2.95 26.24 8.78
N ASN A 68 -2.39 27.47 8.74
CA ASN A 68 -3.10 28.62 8.20
C ASN A 68 -3.31 28.53 6.68
N ASP A 69 -2.38 27.91 5.96
CA ASP A 69 -2.50 27.71 4.52
C ASP A 69 -3.67 26.76 4.20
N VAL A 70 -3.77 25.66 4.96
CA VAL A 70 -4.88 24.69 4.81
C VAL A 70 -6.23 25.32 5.17
N LEU A 71 -6.29 26.13 6.24
CA LEU A 71 -7.51 26.84 6.62
C LEU A 71 -7.91 27.87 5.54
N ALA A 72 -6.95 28.60 4.98
CA ALA A 72 -7.20 29.52 3.88
C ALA A 72 -7.71 28.82 2.61
N CYS A 73 -7.19 27.63 2.28
CA CYS A 73 -7.70 26.81 1.18
C CYS A 73 -9.16 26.37 1.43
N ALA A 74 -9.51 26.02 2.67
CA ALA A 74 -10.89 25.67 3.03
C ALA A 74 -11.82 26.88 2.88
N GLU A 75 -11.41 28.03 3.35
CA GLU A 75 -12.16 29.30 3.22
C GLU A 75 -12.42 29.64 1.74
N ALA A 76 -11.39 29.53 0.90
CA ALA A 76 -11.47 29.87 -0.53
C ALA A 76 -12.49 29.01 -1.31
N VAL A 77 -12.83 27.82 -0.81
CA VAL A 77 -13.87 26.95 -1.40
C VAL A 77 -15.18 26.93 -0.62
N GLY A 78 -15.36 27.86 0.34
CA GLY A 78 -16.57 27.97 1.14
C GLY A 78 -16.74 26.89 2.22
N LEU A 79 -15.66 26.27 2.67
CA LEU A 79 -15.64 25.26 3.73
C LEU A 79 -14.98 25.77 5.02
N GLY A 80 -14.76 27.07 5.19
CA GLY A 80 -14.11 27.66 6.35
C GLY A 80 -14.75 27.23 7.68
N ASP A 81 -16.06 27.30 7.77
CA ASP A 81 -16.83 26.93 8.97
C ASP A 81 -16.82 25.38 9.24
N ALA A 82 -16.45 24.57 8.25
CA ALA A 82 -16.43 23.10 8.34
C ALA A 82 -15.05 22.53 8.67
N VAL A 83 -14.01 23.36 8.73
CA VAL A 83 -12.63 22.94 8.98
C VAL A 83 -12.07 23.64 10.20
N THR A 84 -11.74 22.88 11.23
CA THR A 84 -11.20 23.39 12.48
C THR A 84 -9.99 22.60 12.95
N ARG A 85 -9.07 23.26 13.65
CA ARG A 85 -7.99 22.58 14.36
C ARG A 85 -8.53 22.04 15.68
N ILE A 86 -8.48 20.71 15.85
CA ILE A 86 -9.05 20.01 17.01
C ILE A 86 -8.04 19.26 17.85
N ALA A 87 -6.85 18.93 17.30
CA ALA A 87 -5.91 18.07 17.99
C ALA A 87 -4.45 18.46 17.74
N THR A 88 -3.60 18.02 18.66
CA THR A 88 -2.14 18.09 18.56
C THR A 88 -1.53 16.78 19.01
N PRO A 89 -0.61 16.17 18.23
CA PRO A 89 0.12 14.97 18.64
C PRO A 89 0.98 15.20 19.88
N ARG A 90 1.11 14.16 20.73
CA ARG A 90 1.89 14.17 21.98
C ARG A 90 2.91 13.04 21.95
N VAL A 91 4.11 13.30 22.45
CA VAL A 91 5.20 12.31 22.52
C VAL A 91 5.11 11.38 23.74
N ASP A 92 4.30 11.76 24.76
CA ASP A 92 4.18 11.01 26.00
C ASP A 92 3.23 9.81 25.96
N GLY A 93 2.60 9.55 24.79
CA GLY A 93 1.69 8.45 24.57
C GLY A 93 0.34 8.59 25.28
N ARG A 94 0.03 9.76 25.86
CA ARG A 94 -1.30 10.00 26.48
C ARG A 94 -2.27 10.54 25.43
N ILE A 95 -3.51 10.06 25.52
CA ILE A 95 -4.64 10.56 24.73
C ILE A 95 -5.57 11.27 25.71
N VAL A 96 -5.67 12.58 25.52
CA VAL A 96 -6.49 13.46 26.36
C VAL A 96 -7.52 14.11 25.45
N VAL A 97 -8.78 14.00 25.79
CA VAL A 97 -9.91 14.60 25.07
C VAL A 97 -10.67 15.51 26.03
N ASN A 98 -10.73 16.80 25.69
CA ASN A 98 -11.37 17.81 26.50
C ASN A 98 -12.52 18.51 25.79
N THR A 99 -13.48 18.97 26.56
CA THR A 99 -14.35 20.09 26.23
C THR A 99 -14.01 21.29 27.14
N PRO A 100 -14.56 22.49 26.90
CA PRO A 100 -14.31 23.62 27.76
C PRO A 100 -14.65 23.41 29.25
N GLN A 101 -15.55 22.45 29.57
CA GLN A 101 -16.05 22.18 30.90
C GLN A 101 -15.49 20.90 31.54
N PHE A 102 -15.12 19.90 30.74
CA PHE A 102 -14.75 18.57 31.23
C PHE A 102 -13.63 17.95 30.45
N GLU A 103 -12.82 17.19 31.16
CA GLU A 103 -11.96 16.16 30.59
C GLU A 103 -12.81 14.89 30.37
N LEU A 104 -12.96 14.45 29.11
CA LEU A 104 -13.78 13.32 28.74
C LEU A 104 -12.97 12.01 28.75
N ILE A 105 -11.71 12.08 28.28
CA ILE A 105 -10.81 10.95 28.20
C ILE A 105 -9.43 11.42 28.65
N ASP A 106 -8.81 10.67 29.54
CA ASP A 106 -7.39 10.74 29.85
C ASP A 106 -6.86 9.31 30.03
N SER A 107 -6.21 8.80 28.99
CA SER A 107 -5.74 7.42 28.95
C SER A 107 -4.42 7.29 28.21
N ARG A 108 -3.79 6.13 28.35
CA ARG A 108 -2.65 5.80 27.52
C ARG A 108 -3.11 5.25 26.16
N ARG A 109 -2.35 5.56 25.11
CA ARG A 109 -2.61 5.05 23.76
C ARG A 109 -2.73 3.52 23.76
N GLU A 110 -1.80 2.84 24.42
CA GLU A 110 -1.75 1.38 24.47
C GLU A 110 -3.00 0.77 25.11
N ALA A 111 -3.55 1.42 26.13
CA ALA A 111 -4.79 0.95 26.77
C ALA A 111 -6.00 1.05 25.83
N LEU A 112 -6.14 2.18 25.14
CA LEU A 112 -7.22 2.37 24.16
C LEU A 112 -7.05 1.48 22.95
N GLN A 113 -5.83 1.28 22.47
CA GLN A 113 -5.54 0.39 21.35
C GLN A 113 -5.83 -1.09 21.70
N SER A 114 -5.55 -1.50 22.94
CA SER A 114 -5.90 -2.85 23.39
C SER A 114 -7.41 -3.06 23.41
N LEU A 115 -8.19 -2.08 23.90
CA LEU A 115 -9.65 -2.15 23.86
C LEU A 115 -10.17 -2.22 22.41
N TRP A 116 -9.63 -1.40 21.52
CA TRP A 116 -10.00 -1.40 20.10
C TRP A 116 -9.67 -2.74 19.42
N ALA A 117 -8.54 -3.37 19.74
CA ALA A 117 -8.09 -4.62 19.16
C ALA A 117 -8.68 -5.89 19.81
N GLU A 118 -9.37 -5.79 20.95
CA GLU A 118 -9.79 -6.95 21.76
C GLU A 118 -10.66 -7.94 20.97
N THR A 119 -11.65 -7.45 20.25
CA THR A 119 -12.53 -8.30 19.45
C THR A 119 -11.80 -9.00 18.32
N SER A 120 -10.96 -8.28 17.60
CA SER A 120 -10.15 -8.83 16.49
C SER A 120 -9.15 -9.87 17.01
N HIS A 121 -8.52 -9.61 18.16
CA HIS A 121 -7.64 -10.57 18.83
C HIS A 121 -8.39 -11.85 19.21
N ALA A 122 -9.59 -11.75 19.82
CA ALA A 122 -10.39 -12.92 20.20
C ALA A 122 -10.75 -13.78 18.96
N ILE A 123 -11.11 -13.15 17.85
CA ILE A 123 -11.40 -13.82 16.58
C ILE A 123 -10.13 -14.48 16.01
N ALA A 124 -9.02 -13.76 15.93
CA ALA A 124 -7.75 -14.28 15.43
C ALA A 124 -7.27 -15.46 16.27
N ARG A 125 -7.35 -15.36 17.59
CA ARG A 125 -6.98 -16.41 18.52
C ARG A 125 -7.81 -17.69 18.35
N ALA A 126 -9.10 -17.55 18.00
CA ALA A 126 -9.99 -18.70 17.77
C ALA A 126 -9.80 -19.34 16.38
N ARG A 127 -9.37 -18.57 15.37
CA ARG A 127 -9.24 -19.01 13.98
C ARG A 127 -7.82 -19.48 13.63
N ASP A 128 -6.80 -18.76 14.11
CA ASP A 128 -5.41 -18.90 13.71
C ASP A 128 -4.57 -19.59 14.80
N ASN A 129 -3.25 -19.46 14.76
CA ASN A 129 -2.39 -19.90 15.84
C ASN A 129 -2.55 -18.98 17.06
N ALA A 130 -3.05 -19.54 18.18
CA ALA A 130 -3.38 -18.77 19.38
C ALA A 130 -2.16 -18.05 19.98
N ASP A 131 -0.98 -18.71 20.00
CA ASP A 131 0.24 -18.13 20.57
C ASP A 131 0.73 -16.94 19.72
N CYS A 132 0.62 -17.02 18.39
CA CYS A 132 0.96 -15.91 17.50
C CYS A 132 -0.02 -14.72 17.68
N ALA A 133 -1.32 -14.99 17.78
CA ALA A 133 -2.33 -13.96 18.04
C ALA A 133 -2.11 -13.26 19.39
N ASP A 134 -1.76 -14.03 20.43
CA ASP A 134 -1.45 -13.49 21.75
C ASP A 134 -0.16 -12.63 21.74
N GLN A 135 0.86 -13.03 20.98
CA GLN A 135 2.10 -12.24 20.80
C GLN A 135 1.83 -10.93 20.06
N GLU A 136 1.05 -10.96 18.98
CA GLU A 136 0.64 -9.76 18.24
C GLU A 136 -0.11 -8.78 19.15
N PHE A 137 -1.06 -9.26 19.92
CA PHE A 137 -1.81 -8.43 20.86
C PHE A 137 -0.91 -7.84 21.95
N ALA A 138 0.02 -8.64 22.50
CA ALA A 138 0.99 -8.17 23.50
C ALA A 138 1.95 -7.10 22.95
N ALA A 139 2.24 -7.11 21.63
CA ALA A 139 3.09 -6.11 20.99
C ALA A 139 2.51 -4.68 21.03
N ILE A 140 1.20 -4.52 21.27
CA ILE A 140 0.56 -3.21 21.50
C ILE A 140 1.22 -2.48 22.69
N GLN A 141 1.58 -3.20 23.74
CA GLN A 141 2.18 -2.68 24.97
C GLN A 141 3.70 -2.50 24.86
N ALA A 142 4.33 -3.14 23.87
CA ALA A 142 5.77 -3.10 23.70
C ALA A 142 6.24 -1.77 23.10
N GLN A 143 7.41 -1.31 23.53
CA GLN A 143 8.13 -0.26 22.83
C GLN A 143 8.91 -0.89 21.67
N ASP A 144 8.21 -1.21 20.61
CA ASP A 144 8.77 -1.78 19.40
C ASP A 144 9.10 -0.65 18.41
N PRO A 145 10.37 -0.50 17.99
CA PRO A 145 10.76 0.52 17.00
C PRO A 145 10.19 0.24 15.60
N GLY A 146 9.52 -0.89 15.40
CA GLY A 146 9.04 -1.36 14.10
C GLY A 146 10.12 -2.09 13.30
N LEU A 147 9.74 -2.45 12.07
CA LEU A 147 10.65 -3.12 11.15
C LEU A 147 11.63 -2.11 10.55
N SER A 148 12.91 -2.47 10.54
CA SER A 148 13.95 -1.71 9.86
C SER A 148 14.75 -2.61 8.94
N ALA A 149 15.00 -2.17 7.71
CA ALA A 149 15.83 -2.88 6.76
C ALA A 149 17.30 -2.48 6.94
N GLN A 150 18.19 -3.46 6.96
CA GLN A 150 19.63 -3.24 6.82
C GLN A 150 20.00 -3.53 5.36
N LEU A 151 20.19 -2.47 4.58
CA LEU A 151 20.52 -2.61 3.17
C LEU A 151 22.03 -2.86 3.01
N SER A 152 22.37 -3.79 2.12
CA SER A 152 23.75 -4.06 1.69
C SER A 152 24.16 -3.24 0.46
N TYR A 153 23.29 -2.37 -0.01
CA TYR A 153 23.49 -1.51 -1.18
C TYR A 153 23.00 -0.09 -0.87
N ASP A 154 23.49 0.87 -1.67
CA ASP A 154 23.02 2.25 -1.64
C ASP A 154 21.68 2.35 -2.39
N CYS A 155 20.61 2.68 -1.70
CA CYS A 155 19.26 2.78 -2.30
C CYS A 155 19.12 4.00 -3.24
N ASP A 156 19.99 5.00 -3.11
CA ASP A 156 20.00 6.19 -3.97
C ASP A 156 20.88 6.01 -5.23
N ALA A 157 21.59 4.88 -5.34
CA ALA A 157 22.42 4.58 -6.51
C ALA A 157 21.54 4.21 -7.72
N ASP A 158 21.60 5.01 -8.77
CA ASP A 158 20.99 4.69 -10.06
C ASP A 158 21.92 3.81 -10.88
N ILE A 159 21.83 2.50 -10.70
CA ILE A 159 22.63 1.51 -11.43
C ILE A 159 22.27 1.42 -12.92
N ALA A 160 21.11 1.91 -13.34
CA ALA A 160 20.66 1.91 -14.73
C ALA A 160 21.20 3.11 -15.52
N ALA A 161 21.50 4.23 -14.86
CA ALA A 161 21.93 5.48 -15.50
C ALA A 161 23.08 5.33 -16.50
N PRO A 162 24.17 4.57 -16.22
CA PRO A 162 25.26 4.38 -17.18
C PRO A 162 24.81 3.68 -18.47
N TYR A 163 23.87 2.75 -18.37
CA TYR A 163 23.34 2.01 -19.52
C TYR A 163 22.36 2.85 -20.32
N ILE A 164 21.48 3.60 -19.64
CA ILE A 164 20.54 4.55 -20.27
C ILE A 164 21.31 5.60 -21.06
N ALA A 165 22.43 6.09 -20.55
CA ALA A 165 23.28 7.08 -21.20
C ALA A 165 23.88 6.60 -22.54
N THR A 166 23.97 5.28 -22.77
CA THR A 166 24.41 4.73 -24.07
C THR A 166 23.38 4.90 -25.19
N GLY A 167 22.12 5.19 -24.85
CA GLY A 167 21.00 5.27 -25.80
C GLY A 167 20.52 3.92 -26.33
N GLN A 168 21.15 2.81 -25.93
CA GLN A 168 20.68 1.47 -26.28
C GLN A 168 19.50 1.08 -25.39
N ARG A 169 18.45 0.56 -26.03
CA ARG A 169 17.25 0.10 -25.32
C ARG A 169 16.92 -1.35 -25.72
N PRO A 170 17.51 -2.34 -25.04
CA PRO A 170 17.21 -3.73 -25.32
C PRO A 170 15.71 -4.01 -25.18
N ARG A 171 15.17 -4.86 -26.05
CA ARG A 171 13.75 -5.19 -26.03
C ARG A 171 13.48 -6.29 -25.01
N ILE A 172 12.42 -6.11 -24.22
CA ILE A 172 11.91 -7.11 -23.28
C ILE A 172 10.43 -7.38 -23.56
N ALA A 173 10.07 -8.64 -23.71
CA ALA A 173 8.68 -9.05 -23.84
C ALA A 173 8.02 -9.15 -22.46
N VAL A 174 7.03 -8.33 -22.21
CA VAL A 174 6.17 -8.43 -21.03
C VAL A 174 5.02 -9.34 -21.39
N LEU A 175 5.13 -10.60 -20.98
CA LEU A 175 4.16 -11.64 -21.30
C LEU A 175 2.92 -11.52 -20.45
N ARG A 176 1.77 -11.67 -21.07
CA ARG A 176 0.50 -11.77 -20.37
C ARG A 176 -0.43 -12.80 -20.97
N GLU A 177 -1.28 -13.33 -20.13
CA GLU A 177 -2.36 -14.24 -20.44
C GLU A 177 -3.59 -13.86 -19.61
N GLN A 178 -4.73 -14.50 -19.85
CA GLN A 178 -5.94 -14.31 -19.06
C GLN A 178 -5.65 -14.46 -17.55
N GLY A 179 -6.03 -13.46 -16.75
CA GLY A 179 -5.85 -13.47 -15.32
C GLY A 179 -4.47 -12.96 -14.83
N VAL A 180 -3.58 -12.59 -15.76
CA VAL A 180 -2.32 -11.91 -15.39
C VAL A 180 -2.62 -10.52 -14.85
N ASN A 181 -1.83 -10.10 -13.85
CA ASN A 181 -1.92 -8.79 -13.21
C ASN A 181 -0.53 -8.14 -13.13
N GLY A 182 -0.49 -6.81 -13.14
CA GLY A 182 0.77 -6.07 -12.99
C GLY A 182 1.62 -5.94 -14.25
N GLN A 183 1.13 -6.31 -15.44
CA GLN A 183 1.89 -6.18 -16.68
C GLN A 183 2.18 -4.72 -17.06
N MET A 184 1.31 -3.78 -16.73
CA MET A 184 1.53 -2.35 -16.99
C MET A 184 2.62 -1.79 -16.10
N GLU A 185 2.61 -2.13 -14.81
CA GLU A 185 3.62 -1.75 -13.83
C GLU A 185 4.97 -2.36 -14.17
N MET A 186 4.99 -3.61 -14.63
CA MET A 186 6.19 -4.29 -15.11
C MET A 186 6.77 -3.58 -16.33
N ALA A 187 5.93 -3.26 -17.31
CA ALA A 187 6.36 -2.51 -18.49
C ALA A 187 6.93 -1.13 -18.13
N ALA A 188 6.29 -0.41 -17.21
CA ALA A 188 6.76 0.89 -16.73
C ALA A 188 8.09 0.78 -15.97
N ALA A 189 8.29 -0.29 -15.18
CA ALA A 189 9.55 -0.52 -14.48
C ALA A 189 10.70 -0.76 -15.46
N PHE A 190 10.49 -1.60 -16.47
CA PHE A 190 11.48 -1.84 -17.51
C PHE A 190 11.76 -0.59 -18.36
N ASP A 191 10.75 0.19 -18.72
CA ASP A 191 10.95 1.43 -19.47
C ASP A 191 11.81 2.42 -18.69
N ARG A 192 11.56 2.60 -17.38
CA ARG A 192 12.39 3.42 -16.50
C ARG A 192 13.81 2.91 -16.36
N ALA A 193 14.01 1.61 -16.38
CA ALA A 193 15.33 0.98 -16.36
C ALA A 193 16.07 1.03 -17.72
N GLY A 194 15.50 1.67 -18.75
CA GLY A 194 16.15 1.87 -20.05
C GLY A 194 15.88 0.78 -21.07
N PHE A 195 14.92 -0.11 -20.84
CA PHE A 195 14.53 -1.11 -21.84
C PHE A 195 13.40 -0.59 -22.75
N THR A 196 13.20 -1.26 -23.87
CA THR A 196 11.99 -1.16 -24.68
C THR A 196 11.04 -2.28 -24.27
N ALA A 197 10.05 -1.98 -23.43
CA ALA A 197 9.03 -2.94 -23.01
C ALA A 197 8.03 -3.16 -24.16
N VAL A 198 7.76 -4.42 -24.47
CA VAL A 198 6.82 -4.85 -25.51
C VAL A 198 5.74 -5.70 -24.85
N ASP A 199 4.50 -5.23 -24.93
CA ASP A 199 3.35 -6.02 -24.46
C ASP A 199 3.12 -7.23 -25.39
N VAL A 200 3.17 -8.43 -24.84
CA VAL A 200 3.05 -9.68 -25.58
C VAL A 200 1.97 -10.55 -24.98
N HIS A 201 0.82 -10.63 -25.65
CA HIS A 201 -0.23 -11.55 -25.24
C HIS A 201 0.03 -12.94 -25.82
N MET A 202 -0.20 -13.98 -25.03
CA MET A 202 0.03 -15.37 -25.46
C MET A 202 -0.75 -15.74 -26.72
N SER A 203 -1.95 -15.18 -26.94
CA SER A 203 -2.71 -15.39 -28.16
C SER A 203 -2.00 -14.90 -29.43
N ASP A 204 -1.13 -13.87 -29.31
CA ASP A 204 -0.35 -13.36 -30.44
C ASP A 204 0.83 -14.27 -30.76
N VAL A 205 1.43 -14.84 -29.72
CA VAL A 205 2.48 -15.87 -29.87
C VAL A 205 1.89 -17.14 -30.50
N ILE A 206 0.74 -17.60 -30.01
CA ILE A 206 0.04 -18.80 -30.52
C ILE A 206 -0.34 -18.59 -31.99
N ALA A 207 -0.89 -17.44 -32.35
CA ALA A 207 -1.30 -17.12 -33.70
C ALA A 207 -0.14 -16.77 -34.65
N GLY A 208 1.10 -16.70 -34.14
CA GLY A 208 2.28 -16.33 -34.92
C GLY A 208 2.36 -14.86 -35.31
N ARG A 209 1.59 -13.99 -34.67
CA ARG A 209 1.65 -12.54 -34.90
C ARG A 209 2.82 -11.87 -34.22
N GLN A 210 3.30 -12.46 -33.13
CA GLN A 210 4.52 -12.04 -32.44
C GLN A 210 5.45 -13.22 -32.20
N ASP A 211 6.76 -12.97 -32.30
CA ASP A 211 7.80 -13.89 -31.91
C ASP A 211 8.69 -13.26 -30.81
N LEU A 212 9.68 -13.99 -30.35
CA LEU A 212 10.56 -13.61 -29.25
C LEU A 212 12.02 -13.39 -29.71
N THR A 213 12.28 -13.41 -31.01
CA THR A 213 13.65 -13.42 -31.56
C THR A 213 14.40 -12.13 -31.26
N ASP A 214 13.71 -10.99 -31.30
CA ASP A 214 14.30 -9.67 -31.07
C ASP A 214 14.34 -9.26 -29.59
N CYS A 215 13.82 -10.12 -28.68
CA CYS A 215 13.78 -9.84 -27.26
C CYS A 215 15.03 -10.39 -26.57
N HIS A 216 15.63 -9.59 -25.70
CA HIS A 216 16.72 -9.99 -24.79
C HIS A 216 16.19 -10.44 -23.42
N GLY A 217 14.92 -10.24 -23.15
CA GLY A 217 14.29 -10.68 -21.90
C GLY A 217 12.82 -11.01 -22.07
N LEU A 218 12.36 -11.89 -21.21
CA LEU A 218 10.94 -12.18 -20.98
C LEU A 218 10.59 -11.83 -19.55
N ALA A 219 9.50 -11.12 -19.35
CA ALA A 219 8.89 -10.90 -18.05
C ALA A 219 7.56 -11.65 -18.00
N ALA A 220 7.49 -12.72 -17.25
CA ALA A 220 6.26 -13.46 -16.97
C ALA A 220 5.61 -12.87 -15.72
N CYS A 221 4.60 -12.00 -15.91
CA CYS A 221 3.92 -11.35 -14.80
C CYS A 221 3.02 -12.34 -14.06
N GLY A 222 2.97 -12.21 -12.73
CA GLY A 222 2.11 -13.00 -11.88
C GLY A 222 0.63 -12.67 -12.03
N GLY A 223 -0.23 -13.39 -11.34
CA GLY A 223 -1.67 -13.27 -11.35
C GLY A 223 -2.34 -14.64 -11.32
N PHE A 224 -3.66 -14.62 -11.42
CA PHE A 224 -4.47 -15.84 -11.38
C PHE A 224 -4.72 -16.36 -12.81
N SER A 225 -3.65 -16.70 -13.53
CA SER A 225 -3.75 -17.20 -14.91
C SER A 225 -4.69 -18.40 -14.98
N TYR A 226 -5.71 -18.30 -15.84
CA TYR A 226 -6.82 -19.27 -15.96
C TYR A 226 -7.53 -19.55 -14.63
N GLY A 227 -7.60 -18.54 -13.72
CA GLY A 227 -8.22 -18.69 -12.40
C GLY A 227 -7.52 -19.70 -11.48
N ASP A 228 -6.27 -20.04 -11.75
CA ASP A 228 -5.48 -21.09 -11.07
C ASP A 228 -6.16 -22.49 -11.06
N VAL A 229 -7.04 -22.75 -12.00
CA VAL A 229 -7.83 -24.02 -12.06
C VAL A 229 -6.94 -25.26 -12.10
N LEU A 230 -5.78 -25.18 -12.76
CA LEU A 230 -4.81 -26.26 -12.87
C LEU A 230 -3.65 -26.13 -11.89
N GLY A 231 -3.66 -25.14 -11.04
CA GLY A 231 -2.54 -24.72 -10.19
C GLY A 231 -1.94 -23.40 -10.67
N ALA A 232 -1.22 -22.71 -9.79
CA ALA A 232 -0.63 -21.42 -10.09
C ALA A 232 0.29 -21.49 -11.31
N GLY A 233 -0.07 -20.79 -12.40
CA GLY A 233 0.68 -20.74 -13.64
C GLY A 233 0.68 -22.01 -14.50
N GLU A 234 0.13 -23.14 -14.05
CA GLU A 234 0.15 -24.39 -14.81
C GLU A 234 -0.65 -24.30 -16.11
N GLY A 235 -1.78 -23.62 -16.13
CA GLY A 235 -2.57 -23.40 -17.37
C GLY A 235 -1.75 -22.68 -18.43
N TRP A 236 -0.99 -21.67 -18.03
CA TRP A 236 -0.09 -20.93 -18.90
C TRP A 236 1.06 -21.82 -19.41
N ALA A 237 1.74 -22.51 -18.51
CA ALA A 237 2.81 -23.45 -18.86
C ALA A 237 2.32 -24.53 -19.85
N LYS A 238 1.14 -25.08 -19.63
CA LYS A 238 0.53 -26.09 -20.51
C LYS A 238 0.17 -25.53 -21.89
N SER A 239 -0.28 -24.30 -21.99
CA SER A 239 -0.54 -23.65 -23.29
C SER A 239 0.73 -23.47 -24.13
N ILE A 240 1.90 -23.34 -23.48
CA ILE A 240 3.20 -23.32 -24.15
C ILE A 240 3.66 -24.76 -24.50
N LEU A 241 3.66 -25.66 -23.54
CA LEU A 241 4.25 -26.99 -23.68
C LEU A 241 3.51 -27.89 -24.68
N PHE A 242 2.17 -27.79 -24.75
CA PHE A 242 1.33 -28.62 -25.61
C PHE A 242 1.02 -28.00 -26.97
N ASN A 243 1.62 -26.85 -27.30
CA ASN A 243 1.57 -26.26 -28.62
C ASN A 243 2.98 -26.27 -29.22
N ASP A 244 3.22 -27.17 -30.17
CA ASP A 244 4.56 -27.40 -30.73
C ASP A 244 5.19 -26.13 -31.32
N ALA A 245 4.42 -25.30 -32.01
CA ALA A 245 4.91 -24.05 -32.59
C ALA A 245 5.30 -23.02 -31.50
N VAL A 246 4.53 -22.93 -30.43
CA VAL A 246 4.80 -22.04 -29.31
C VAL A 246 5.99 -22.56 -28.51
N ARG A 247 5.98 -23.85 -28.18
CA ARG A 247 7.09 -24.50 -27.47
C ARG A 247 8.42 -24.28 -28.19
N SER A 248 8.47 -24.48 -29.52
CA SER A 248 9.68 -24.26 -30.30
C SER A 248 10.21 -22.83 -30.22
N ARG A 249 9.33 -21.80 -30.16
CA ARG A 249 9.74 -20.40 -30.00
C ARG A 249 10.34 -20.14 -28.63
N PHE A 250 9.74 -20.68 -27.56
CA PHE A 250 10.30 -20.55 -26.22
C PHE A 250 11.62 -21.33 -26.07
N GLU A 251 11.73 -22.54 -26.63
CA GLU A 251 12.97 -23.30 -26.65
C GLU A 251 14.09 -22.54 -27.37
N GLN A 252 13.81 -21.93 -28.51
CA GLN A 252 14.77 -21.09 -29.25
C GLN A 252 15.19 -19.87 -28.43
N PHE A 253 14.24 -19.21 -27.76
CA PHE A 253 14.56 -18.10 -26.86
C PHE A 253 15.49 -18.52 -25.72
N PHE A 254 15.16 -19.58 -25.01
CA PHE A 254 15.97 -20.09 -23.89
C PHE A 254 17.29 -20.73 -24.27
N ALA A 255 17.45 -21.16 -25.53
CA ALA A 255 18.72 -21.68 -26.03
C ALA A 255 19.76 -20.58 -26.29
N ARG A 256 19.34 -19.32 -26.33
CA ARG A 256 20.26 -18.19 -26.53
C ARG A 256 20.99 -17.86 -25.23
N THR A 257 22.23 -17.40 -25.33
CA THR A 257 23.08 -17.00 -24.18
C THR A 257 22.93 -15.55 -23.78
N ASP A 258 22.23 -14.74 -24.57
CA ASP A 258 22.03 -13.30 -24.41
C ASP A 258 20.60 -12.97 -23.93
N THR A 259 19.88 -13.93 -23.36
CA THR A 259 18.50 -13.78 -22.89
C THR A 259 18.37 -14.00 -21.40
N CYS A 260 17.34 -13.41 -20.81
CA CYS A 260 17.00 -13.55 -19.40
C CYS A 260 15.49 -13.73 -19.21
N LEU A 261 15.10 -14.46 -18.17
CA LEU A 261 13.72 -14.57 -17.71
C LEU A 261 13.56 -13.94 -16.33
N LEU A 262 12.60 -13.04 -16.20
CA LEU A 262 12.07 -12.55 -14.93
C LEU A 262 10.63 -13.07 -14.78
N TYR A 263 10.31 -13.61 -13.62
CA TYR A 263 8.93 -13.96 -13.30
C TYR A 263 8.56 -13.41 -11.92
N THR A 264 7.28 -13.08 -11.76
CA THR A 264 6.71 -12.60 -10.51
C THR A 264 5.46 -13.39 -10.20
N SER A 265 5.12 -13.49 -8.93
CA SER A 265 3.93 -14.20 -8.48
C SER A 265 3.24 -13.42 -7.37
N PRO A 266 2.14 -12.70 -7.70
CA PRO A 266 1.34 -12.05 -6.68
C PRO A 266 0.31 -13.00 -6.04
N SER A 267 0.28 -14.30 -6.41
CA SER A 267 -0.68 -15.24 -5.86
C SER A 267 -0.31 -15.66 -4.43
N PRO A 268 -1.26 -15.63 -3.46
CA PRO A 268 -1.02 -16.11 -2.10
C PRO A 268 -0.61 -17.59 -2.01
N ARG A 269 -0.80 -18.38 -3.08
CA ARG A 269 -0.43 -19.80 -3.13
C ARG A 269 1.06 -20.04 -3.28
N ASP A 270 1.81 -19.04 -3.76
CA ASP A 270 3.25 -19.16 -4.00
C ASP A 270 4.10 -19.04 -2.73
N VAL A 271 3.50 -18.75 -1.59
CA VAL A 271 4.19 -18.69 -0.29
C VAL A 271 4.47 -20.07 0.30
N ARG A 272 4.14 -21.15 -0.41
CA ARG A 272 4.29 -22.55 0.04
C ARG A 272 5.32 -23.36 -0.74
N SER A 273 6.33 -22.74 -1.30
CA SER A 273 7.48 -23.48 -1.86
C SER A 273 8.64 -23.54 -0.89
#